data_14b23ebf86254cde180a98cddeb56e5a
#
_entry.id   14b23ebf86254cde180a98cddeb56e5a
#
_cell.length_a   1.000
_cell.length_b   1.000
_cell.length_c   1.000
_cell.angle_alpha   90.00
_cell.angle_beta   90.00
_cell.angle_gamma   90.00
#
_symmetry.space_group_name_H-M   'P 1'
#
loop_
_entity.id
_entity.type
_entity.pdbx_description
1 polymer ?
#
loop_
_entity_poly.entity_id
_entity_poly.type
_entity_poly.pdbx_seq_one_letter_code
_entity_poly.pdbx_strand_id
1 'polypeptide(L)'
;HGYPRTEKYIFRDFPDVLDPAFAADADRWAEQIKPYADSAAMLGYFLGNEPAWAFVNNLNVAAMTLGNAEPTYCRAALVEWLKGRYPSIGALNADWGKSFGSFDELSAGGIPPHTIAPAGLAVLDEFSERLIREYIRIPSAAIRKYDSNHLNLGIRYAWLSSKTLAAGSEYTDIFSFNCYQMDPTDSIRGFTELVGKPVIIGEFHFGALDRGLDATGIRGVTTQE
;
A
#
# COMPACT_ATOMS: atom_id res chain seq x y z
N HIS A 1 -10.13 -5.26 -14.56
CA HIS A 1 -9.35 -6.27 -13.85
C HIS A 1 -8.78 -5.66 -12.58
N GLY A 2 -8.91 -6.40 -11.45
CA GLY A 2 -8.45 -5.91 -10.15
C GLY A 2 -6.91 -5.92 -10.02
N TYR A 3 -6.42 -5.32 -8.94
CA TYR A 3 -5.01 -5.34 -8.57
C TYR A 3 -4.49 -6.79 -8.44
N PRO A 4 -3.21 -7.07 -8.68
CA PRO A 4 -2.62 -8.38 -8.47
C PRO A 4 -2.87 -8.93 -7.06
N ARG A 5 -3.08 -10.23 -6.95
CA ARG A 5 -3.54 -10.88 -5.71
C ARG A 5 -2.93 -12.27 -5.54
N THR A 6 -3.10 -12.80 -4.35
CA THR A 6 -2.74 -14.17 -3.98
C THR A 6 -3.97 -14.91 -3.44
N GLU A 7 -3.88 -16.21 -3.27
CA GLU A 7 -4.91 -16.99 -2.60
C GLU A 7 -5.10 -16.54 -1.15
N LYS A 8 -3.99 -16.24 -0.46
CA LYS A 8 -3.98 -15.77 0.93
C LYS A 8 -3.75 -14.27 1.01
N TYR A 9 -4.42 -13.65 1.96
CA TYR A 9 -4.28 -12.22 2.25
C TYR A 9 -3.70 -12.03 3.64
N ILE A 10 -2.86 -11.02 3.79
CA ILE A 10 -2.30 -10.61 5.08
C ILE A 10 -3.38 -9.92 5.92
N PHE A 11 -4.05 -8.96 5.31
CA PHE A 11 -5.07 -8.14 5.96
C PHE A 11 -6.00 -7.52 4.91
N ARG A 12 -7.29 -7.69 5.04
CA ARG A 12 -8.27 -7.22 4.05
C ARG A 12 -7.86 -7.65 2.64
N ASP A 13 -7.67 -6.70 1.73
CA ASP A 13 -7.21 -6.92 0.35
C ASP A 13 -5.69 -6.77 0.16
N PHE A 14 -4.89 -6.72 1.25
CA PHE A 14 -3.42 -6.76 1.16
C PHE A 14 -2.96 -8.20 0.93
N PRO A 15 -2.45 -8.54 -0.26
CA PRO A 15 -2.04 -9.90 -0.59
C PRO A 15 -0.75 -10.32 0.12
N ASP A 16 -0.43 -11.61 0.09
CA ASP A 16 0.88 -12.11 0.50
C ASP A 16 1.93 -11.77 -0.58
N VAL A 17 2.45 -10.54 -0.53
CA VAL A 17 3.31 -9.97 -1.59
C VAL A 17 4.65 -10.70 -1.77
N LEU A 18 5.04 -11.55 -0.83
CA LEU A 18 6.24 -12.39 -0.93
C LEU A 18 5.93 -13.80 -1.43
N ASP A 19 4.66 -14.15 -1.62
CA ASP A 19 4.28 -15.37 -2.32
C ASP A 19 4.69 -15.25 -3.80
N PRO A 20 5.42 -16.22 -4.36
CA PRO A 20 5.74 -16.24 -5.79
C PRO A 20 4.51 -16.10 -6.71
N ALA A 21 3.33 -16.55 -6.25
CA ALA A 21 2.07 -16.39 -6.96
C ALA A 21 1.71 -14.91 -7.19
N PHE A 22 2.11 -13.99 -6.30
CA PHE A 22 1.86 -12.56 -6.46
C PHE A 22 2.59 -11.99 -7.69
N ALA A 23 3.86 -12.33 -7.87
CA ALA A 23 4.63 -11.90 -9.04
C ALA A 23 4.09 -12.50 -10.34
N ALA A 24 3.67 -13.78 -10.31
CA ALA A 24 3.06 -14.44 -11.45
C ALA A 24 1.71 -13.82 -11.82
N ASP A 25 0.90 -13.44 -10.82
CA ASP A 25 -0.37 -12.75 -11.06
C ASP A 25 -0.16 -11.31 -11.58
N ALA A 26 0.83 -10.60 -11.05
CA ALA A 26 1.21 -9.28 -11.54
C ALA A 26 1.66 -9.30 -13.01
N ASP A 27 2.38 -10.33 -13.43
CA ASP A 27 2.80 -10.49 -14.83
C ASP A 27 1.58 -10.70 -15.75
N ARG A 28 0.67 -11.62 -15.39
CA ARG A 28 -0.59 -11.82 -16.14
C ARG A 28 -1.48 -10.57 -16.18
N TRP A 29 -1.56 -9.85 -15.07
CA TRP A 29 -2.30 -8.60 -14.98
C TRP A 29 -1.68 -7.53 -15.90
N ALA A 30 -0.36 -7.37 -15.87
CA ALA A 30 0.34 -6.38 -16.66
C ALA A 30 0.34 -6.70 -18.17
N GLU A 31 0.30 -7.97 -18.57
CA GLU A 31 0.25 -8.36 -19.99
C GLU A 31 -0.93 -7.73 -20.74
N GLN A 32 -2.02 -7.42 -20.05
CA GLN A 32 -3.22 -6.82 -20.63
C GLN A 32 -3.01 -5.40 -21.18
N ILE A 33 -1.93 -4.72 -20.81
CA ILE A 33 -1.61 -3.37 -21.29
C ILE A 33 -0.94 -3.37 -22.67
N LYS A 34 -0.42 -4.51 -23.15
CA LYS A 34 0.27 -4.61 -24.44
C LYS A 34 -0.43 -3.90 -25.61
N PRO A 35 -1.77 -4.00 -25.78
CA PRO A 35 -2.46 -3.33 -26.88
C PRO A 35 -2.40 -1.80 -26.83
N TYR A 36 -2.03 -1.22 -25.69
CA TYR A 36 -2.02 0.21 -25.44
C TYR A 36 -0.61 0.80 -25.34
N ALA A 37 0.44 -0.03 -25.36
CA ALA A 37 1.82 0.38 -25.12
C ALA A 37 2.36 1.42 -26.13
N ASP A 38 1.78 1.51 -27.33
CA ASP A 38 2.16 2.47 -28.36
C ASP A 38 1.10 3.59 -28.55
N SER A 39 0.14 3.73 -27.62
CA SER A 39 -0.95 4.68 -27.75
C SER A 39 -0.53 6.11 -27.39
N ALA A 40 -0.37 6.98 -28.38
CA ALA A 40 -0.04 8.38 -28.15
C ALA A 40 -1.15 9.18 -27.39
N ALA A 41 -2.33 8.61 -27.23
CA ALA A 41 -3.44 9.22 -26.49
C ALA A 41 -3.41 8.90 -24.97
N MET A 42 -2.48 8.06 -24.53
CA MET A 42 -2.41 7.57 -23.16
C MET A 42 -1.27 8.26 -22.40
N LEU A 43 -1.55 8.76 -21.21
CA LEU A 43 -0.54 9.36 -20.33
C LEU A 43 0.18 8.28 -19.51
N GLY A 44 -0.58 7.36 -18.93
CA GLY A 44 -0.03 6.37 -18.01
C GLY A 44 -1.11 5.48 -17.37
N TYR A 45 -0.68 4.70 -16.39
CA TYR A 45 -1.50 3.71 -15.69
C TYR A 45 -1.56 4.01 -14.20
N PHE A 46 -2.75 3.99 -13.62
CA PHE A 46 -2.90 3.80 -12.18
C PHE A 46 -2.77 2.31 -11.88
N LEU A 47 -1.96 1.97 -10.88
CA LEU A 47 -1.81 0.59 -10.41
C LEU A 47 -3.09 0.09 -9.73
N GLY A 48 -3.74 0.95 -8.96
CA GLY A 48 -4.94 0.62 -8.23
C GLY A 48 -5.66 1.87 -7.71
N ASN A 49 -6.82 1.64 -7.10
CA ASN A 49 -7.64 2.69 -6.51
C ASN A 49 -8.08 2.30 -5.11
N GLU A 50 -7.79 3.15 -4.15
CA GLU A 50 -8.31 3.09 -2.78
C GLU A 50 -8.31 1.67 -2.18
N PRO A 51 -7.14 1.02 -2.05
CA PRO A 51 -7.09 -0.32 -1.52
C PRO A 51 -7.64 -0.34 -0.09
N ALA A 52 -8.50 -1.33 0.23
CA ALA A 52 -9.23 -1.37 1.49
C ALA A 52 -8.31 -1.45 2.71
N TRP A 53 -7.12 -2.02 2.57
CA TRP A 53 -6.12 -2.09 3.63
C TRP A 53 -5.59 -0.69 4.03
N ALA A 54 -5.54 0.27 3.12
CA ALA A 54 -5.03 1.61 3.39
C ALA A 54 -6.01 2.50 4.20
N PHE A 55 -7.26 2.07 4.36
CA PHE A 55 -8.30 2.78 5.15
C PHE A 55 -8.21 2.52 6.66
N VAL A 56 -7.05 2.15 7.17
CA VAL A 56 -6.85 1.89 8.60
C VAL A 56 -5.81 2.85 9.15
N ASN A 57 -6.19 3.60 10.18
CA ASN A 57 -5.28 4.51 10.86
C ASN A 57 -4.19 3.73 11.59
N ASN A 58 -2.95 4.21 11.49
CA ASN A 58 -1.78 3.61 12.13
C ASN A 58 -1.60 2.13 11.75
N LEU A 59 -1.91 1.77 10.51
CA LEU A 59 -1.76 0.41 10.03
C LEU A 59 -0.29 -0.02 10.08
N ASN A 60 -0.04 -1.13 10.76
CA ASN A 60 1.24 -1.85 10.75
C ASN A 60 1.03 -3.20 10.06
N VAL A 61 1.40 -3.29 8.79
CA VAL A 61 1.17 -4.49 7.94
C VAL A 61 1.92 -5.70 8.49
N ALA A 62 3.14 -5.52 9.02
CA ALA A 62 3.91 -6.59 9.62
C ALA A 62 3.24 -7.13 10.88
N ALA A 63 2.67 -6.27 11.72
CA ALA A 63 1.90 -6.70 12.87
C ALA A 63 0.63 -7.48 12.47
N MET A 64 -0.05 -7.06 11.39
CA MET A 64 -1.18 -7.80 10.84
C MET A 64 -0.76 -9.19 10.32
N THR A 65 0.45 -9.30 9.76
CA THR A 65 1.03 -10.59 9.33
C THR A 65 1.15 -11.57 10.51
N LEU A 66 1.56 -11.09 11.67
CA LEU A 66 1.63 -11.89 12.90
C LEU A 66 0.25 -12.18 13.49
N GLY A 67 -0.71 -11.27 13.32
CA GLY A 67 -2.09 -11.45 13.78
C GLY A 67 -2.86 -12.49 12.99
N ASN A 68 -2.49 -12.73 11.73
CA ASN A 68 -3.13 -13.74 10.88
C ASN A 68 -2.81 -15.16 11.38
N ALA A 69 -3.81 -16.03 11.47
CA ALA A 69 -3.60 -17.43 11.82
C ALA A 69 -3.03 -18.27 10.67
N GLU A 70 -3.40 -17.90 9.41
CA GLU A 70 -2.95 -18.61 8.23
C GLU A 70 -1.44 -18.41 7.97
N PRO A 71 -0.68 -19.47 7.63
CA PRO A 71 0.72 -19.34 7.28
C PRO A 71 0.87 -18.56 5.96
N THR A 72 1.79 -17.58 5.94
CA THR A 72 2.07 -16.73 4.79
C THR A 72 3.58 -16.61 4.55
N TYR A 73 3.99 -16.33 3.32
CA TYR A 73 5.39 -16.08 2.98
C TYR A 73 5.88 -14.78 3.66
N CYS A 74 5.02 -13.78 3.77
CA CYS A 74 5.35 -12.54 4.49
C CYS A 74 5.67 -12.81 5.95
N ARG A 75 4.92 -13.71 6.64
CA ARG A 75 5.22 -14.06 8.03
C ARG A 75 6.53 -14.83 8.16
N ALA A 76 6.77 -15.80 7.28
CA ALA A 76 8.03 -16.55 7.29
C ALA A 76 9.23 -15.60 7.11
N ALA A 77 9.16 -14.68 6.15
CA ALA A 77 10.18 -13.68 5.92
C ALA A 77 10.34 -12.70 7.10
N LEU A 78 9.23 -12.31 7.75
CA LEU A 78 9.26 -11.45 8.94
C LEU A 78 9.99 -12.15 10.10
N VAL A 79 9.69 -13.42 10.37
CA VAL A 79 10.35 -14.16 11.44
C VAL A 79 11.85 -14.28 11.21
N GLU A 80 12.27 -14.58 9.98
CA GLU A 80 13.71 -14.62 9.63
C GLU A 80 14.36 -13.23 9.75
N TRP A 81 13.68 -12.18 9.36
CA TRP A 81 14.20 -10.81 9.53
C TRP A 81 14.34 -10.45 11.02
N LEU A 82 13.40 -10.85 11.88
CA LEU A 82 13.45 -10.61 13.32
C LEU A 82 14.59 -11.39 13.98
N LYS A 83 14.89 -12.63 13.55
CA LYS A 83 16.08 -13.38 13.99
C LYS A 83 17.39 -12.64 13.69
N GLY A 84 17.46 -11.92 12.58
CA GLY A 84 18.61 -11.09 12.25
C GLY A 84 18.65 -9.74 12.99
N ARG A 85 17.48 -9.24 13.40
CA ARG A 85 17.31 -7.91 14.02
C ARG A 85 17.52 -7.93 15.53
N TYR A 86 17.18 -9.04 16.19
CA TYR A 86 17.32 -9.22 17.63
C TYR A 86 18.41 -10.23 17.99
N PRO A 87 19.28 -9.94 18.95
CA PRO A 87 20.35 -10.85 19.37
C PRO A 87 19.82 -12.11 20.08
N SER A 88 18.60 -12.06 20.61
CA SER A 88 17.95 -13.17 21.28
C SER A 88 16.44 -12.97 21.37
N ILE A 89 15.70 -14.04 21.61
CA ILE A 89 14.27 -13.96 21.89
C ILE A 89 13.97 -13.16 23.16
N GLY A 90 14.86 -13.17 24.14
CA GLY A 90 14.73 -12.35 25.35
C GLY A 90 14.77 -10.85 25.06
N ALA A 91 15.63 -10.41 24.12
CA ALA A 91 15.68 -9.01 23.69
C ALA A 91 14.38 -8.60 22.97
N LEU A 92 13.86 -9.45 22.07
CA LEU A 92 12.56 -9.24 21.45
C LEU A 92 11.45 -9.15 22.51
N ASN A 93 11.42 -10.07 23.46
CA ASN A 93 10.40 -10.09 24.51
C ASN A 93 10.40 -8.81 25.35
N ALA A 94 11.58 -8.25 25.65
CA ALA A 94 11.69 -6.99 26.37
C ALA A 94 11.07 -5.83 25.62
N ASP A 95 11.33 -5.70 24.30
CA ASP A 95 10.78 -4.65 23.46
C ASP A 95 9.27 -4.82 23.22
N TRP A 96 8.79 -6.07 23.12
CA TRP A 96 7.43 -6.38 22.75
C TRP A 96 6.47 -6.54 23.92
N GLY A 97 7.01 -6.60 25.16
CA GLY A 97 6.22 -6.93 26.34
C GLY A 97 5.65 -8.34 26.31
N LYS A 98 6.46 -9.31 25.84
CA LYS A 98 6.07 -10.70 25.62
C LYS A 98 6.97 -11.69 26.37
N SER A 99 6.65 -12.99 26.27
CA SER A 99 7.36 -14.07 26.95
C SER A 99 7.49 -15.30 26.04
N PHE A 100 7.82 -15.10 24.77
CA PHE A 100 8.04 -16.21 23.82
C PHE A 100 9.27 -17.01 24.24
N GLY A 101 9.19 -18.35 24.12
CA GLY A 101 10.33 -19.26 24.38
C GLY A 101 11.32 -19.27 23.21
N SER A 102 10.87 -18.99 21.98
CA SER A 102 11.71 -18.99 20.78
C SER A 102 11.11 -18.08 19.69
N PHE A 103 11.93 -17.75 18.68
CA PHE A 103 11.43 -17.06 17.49
C PHE A 103 10.45 -17.91 16.68
N ASP A 104 10.52 -19.23 16.78
CA ASP A 104 9.66 -20.14 16.03
C ASP A 104 8.20 -20.05 16.49
N GLU A 105 7.95 -19.62 17.73
CA GLU A 105 6.60 -19.37 18.21
C GLU A 105 5.88 -18.24 17.40
N LEU A 106 6.64 -17.30 16.87
CA LEU A 106 6.09 -16.22 16.01
C LEU A 106 5.54 -16.80 14.69
N SER A 107 6.08 -17.94 14.25
CA SER A 107 5.65 -18.61 13.00
C SER A 107 4.23 -19.18 13.10
N ALA A 108 3.73 -19.46 14.30
CA ALA A 108 2.37 -19.91 14.51
C ALA A 108 1.32 -18.83 14.17
N GLY A 109 1.69 -17.56 14.29
CA GLY A 109 0.75 -16.45 14.10
C GLY A 109 -0.25 -16.31 15.24
N GLY A 110 -1.36 -15.63 14.99
CA GLY A 110 -2.39 -15.41 16.00
C GLY A 110 -1.97 -14.46 17.13
N ILE A 111 -0.97 -13.60 16.89
CA ILE A 111 -0.47 -12.60 17.83
C ILE A 111 -1.20 -11.26 17.55
N PRO A 112 -2.19 -10.86 18.36
CA PRO A 112 -2.96 -9.66 18.07
C PRO A 112 -2.05 -8.40 18.15
N PRO A 113 -2.07 -7.51 17.13
CA PRO A 113 -1.20 -6.33 17.08
C PRO A 113 -1.28 -5.44 18.32
N HIS A 114 -2.48 -5.26 18.88
CA HIS A 114 -2.71 -4.42 20.07
C HIS A 114 -2.07 -4.97 21.35
N THR A 115 -1.56 -6.19 21.32
CA THR A 115 -0.86 -6.81 22.45
C THR A 115 0.66 -6.65 22.39
N ILE A 116 1.19 -6.04 21.33
CA ILE A 116 2.61 -5.76 21.13
C ILE A 116 2.87 -4.35 21.65
N ALA A 117 3.90 -4.20 22.49
CA ALA A 117 4.27 -2.90 23.05
C ALA A 117 4.75 -1.92 21.94
N PRO A 118 4.67 -0.59 22.18
CA PRO A 118 5.04 0.42 21.19
C PRO A 118 6.43 0.25 20.58
N ALA A 119 7.43 -0.16 21.35
CA ALA A 119 8.79 -0.42 20.88
C ALA A 119 8.81 -1.54 19.82
N GLY A 120 8.08 -2.63 20.08
CA GLY A 120 7.95 -3.72 19.11
C GLY A 120 7.18 -3.31 17.85
N LEU A 121 6.12 -2.51 17.98
CA LEU A 121 5.39 -1.98 16.83
C LEU A 121 6.26 -1.06 15.97
N ALA A 122 7.14 -0.25 16.57
CA ALA A 122 8.08 0.60 15.83
C ALA A 122 9.07 -0.23 14.99
N VAL A 123 9.57 -1.34 15.53
CA VAL A 123 10.42 -2.27 14.77
C VAL A 123 9.63 -2.93 13.64
N LEU A 124 8.40 -3.35 13.90
CA LEU A 124 7.54 -3.94 12.87
C LEU A 124 7.17 -2.96 11.75
N ASP A 125 7.17 -1.66 12.02
CA ASP A 125 6.91 -0.64 11.01
C ASP A 125 8.01 -0.60 9.94
N GLU A 126 9.28 -0.86 10.30
CA GLU A 126 10.38 -1.00 9.35
C GLU A 126 10.12 -2.15 8.35
N PHE A 127 9.56 -3.28 8.83
CA PHE A 127 9.21 -4.39 7.94
C PHE A 127 7.92 -4.12 7.15
N SER A 128 7.00 -3.36 7.71
CA SER A 128 5.79 -2.91 7.00
C SER A 128 6.14 -2.08 5.76
N GLU A 129 7.13 -1.17 5.87
CA GLU A 129 7.64 -0.43 4.70
C GLU A 129 8.15 -1.38 3.60
N ARG A 130 8.87 -2.43 4.00
CA ARG A 130 9.34 -3.44 3.05
C ARG A 130 8.19 -4.13 2.34
N LEU A 131 7.14 -4.53 3.05
CA LEU A 131 5.98 -5.20 2.45
C LEU A 131 5.21 -4.27 1.51
N ILE A 132 5.00 -3.01 1.91
CA ILE A 132 4.33 -2.00 1.05
C ILE A 132 5.19 -1.69 -0.17
N ARG A 133 6.51 -1.64 0.00
CA ARG A 133 7.45 -1.45 -1.12
C ARG A 133 7.32 -2.58 -2.15
N GLU A 134 7.25 -3.84 -1.72
CA GLU A 134 7.04 -4.99 -2.62
C GLU A 134 5.66 -4.95 -3.28
N TYR A 135 4.62 -4.53 -2.55
CA TYR A 135 3.27 -4.34 -3.08
C TYR A 135 3.26 -3.40 -4.29
N ILE A 136 4.06 -2.34 -4.29
CA ILE A 136 4.19 -1.40 -5.41
C ILE A 136 5.22 -1.88 -6.45
N ARG A 137 6.39 -2.36 -6.00
CA ARG A 137 7.52 -2.70 -6.86
C ARG A 137 7.19 -3.81 -7.86
N ILE A 138 6.56 -4.88 -7.39
CA ILE A 138 6.31 -6.07 -8.23
C ILE A 138 5.36 -5.75 -9.38
N PRO A 139 4.18 -5.13 -9.19
CA PRO A 139 3.33 -4.73 -10.30
C PRO A 139 3.96 -3.66 -11.20
N SER A 140 4.73 -2.73 -10.63
CA SER A 140 5.45 -1.71 -11.41
C SER A 140 6.46 -2.34 -12.37
N ALA A 141 7.25 -3.31 -11.88
CA ALA A 141 8.19 -4.04 -12.73
C ALA A 141 7.49 -4.86 -13.81
N ALA A 142 6.35 -5.47 -13.48
CA ALA A 142 5.54 -6.21 -14.44
C ALA A 142 5.01 -5.31 -15.57
N ILE A 143 4.51 -4.11 -15.25
CA ILE A 143 4.08 -3.12 -16.25
C ILE A 143 5.25 -2.74 -17.15
N ARG A 144 6.41 -2.39 -16.59
CA ARG A 144 7.59 -1.96 -17.37
C ARG A 144 8.10 -3.01 -18.35
N LYS A 145 7.83 -4.28 -18.10
CA LYS A 145 8.14 -5.38 -19.04
C LYS A 145 7.32 -5.29 -20.33
N TYR A 146 6.10 -4.81 -20.27
CA TYR A 146 5.16 -4.75 -21.39
C TYR A 146 4.97 -3.35 -21.97
N ASP A 147 5.22 -2.32 -21.17
CA ASP A 147 5.12 -0.92 -21.56
C ASP A 147 6.19 -0.08 -20.85
N SER A 148 7.16 0.40 -21.62
CA SER A 148 8.21 1.32 -21.16
C SER A 148 7.93 2.78 -21.52
N ASN A 149 6.86 3.05 -22.28
CA ASN A 149 6.58 4.38 -22.84
C ASN A 149 5.74 5.25 -21.93
N HIS A 150 4.75 4.65 -21.24
CA HIS A 150 3.78 5.39 -20.44
C HIS A 150 4.19 5.49 -18.97
N LEU A 151 3.64 6.50 -18.30
CA LEU A 151 3.95 6.76 -16.89
C LEU A 151 3.24 5.75 -15.97
N ASN A 152 3.94 5.34 -14.92
CA ASN A 152 3.35 4.68 -13.78
C ASN A 152 2.84 5.75 -12.81
N LEU A 153 1.52 5.92 -12.75
CA LEU A 153 0.86 6.95 -11.95
C LEU A 153 0.62 6.51 -10.48
N GLY A 154 1.07 5.32 -10.11
CA GLY A 154 0.96 4.80 -8.75
C GLY A 154 -0.45 4.38 -8.35
N ILE A 155 -0.68 4.30 -7.04
CA ILE A 155 -1.98 4.00 -6.44
C ILE A 155 -2.69 5.29 -6.09
N ARG A 156 -3.98 5.39 -6.42
CA ARG A 156 -4.85 6.49 -5.98
C ARG A 156 -5.26 6.24 -4.53
N TYR A 157 -4.47 6.70 -3.58
CA TYR A 157 -4.83 6.60 -2.16
C TYR A 157 -5.93 7.61 -1.81
N ALA A 158 -6.92 7.21 -1.00
CA ALA A 158 -7.92 8.14 -0.47
C ALA A 158 -7.27 9.14 0.51
N TRP A 159 -6.37 8.65 1.36
CA TRP A 159 -5.47 9.41 2.22
C TRP A 159 -4.30 8.53 2.65
N LEU A 160 -3.27 9.13 3.23
CA LEU A 160 -2.21 8.39 3.91
C LEU A 160 -2.39 8.48 5.42
N SER A 161 -2.71 7.36 6.05
CA SER A 161 -2.85 7.26 7.51
C SER A 161 -1.50 7.23 8.24
N SER A 162 -0.42 6.95 7.52
CA SER A 162 0.96 7.02 8.00
C SER A 162 1.92 7.28 6.84
N LYS A 163 3.14 7.75 7.14
CA LYS A 163 4.20 7.94 6.13
C LYS A 163 4.65 6.61 5.51
N THR A 164 4.53 5.52 6.25
CA THR A 164 4.84 4.16 5.80
C THR A 164 4.08 3.78 4.52
N LEU A 165 2.84 4.32 4.34
CA LEU A 165 2.04 4.07 3.14
C LEU A 165 2.63 4.69 1.86
N ALA A 166 3.56 5.63 1.98
CA ALA A 166 4.28 6.19 0.84
C ALA A 166 5.45 5.31 0.38
N ALA A 167 5.78 4.24 1.12
CA ALA A 167 6.82 3.29 0.74
C ALA A 167 6.50 2.67 -0.63
N GLY A 168 7.51 2.50 -1.46
CA GLY A 168 7.35 2.03 -2.84
C GLY A 168 7.07 3.14 -3.85
N SER A 169 6.85 4.38 -3.41
CA SER A 169 6.68 5.51 -4.35
C SER A 169 7.89 5.69 -5.28
N GLU A 170 9.08 5.23 -4.89
CA GLU A 170 10.28 5.24 -5.73
C GLU A 170 10.14 4.44 -7.04
N TYR A 171 9.21 3.48 -7.10
CA TYR A 171 8.92 2.65 -8.29
C TYR A 171 7.85 3.22 -9.20
N THR A 172 7.26 4.37 -8.86
CA THR A 172 6.28 5.09 -9.67
C THR A 172 6.88 6.36 -10.24
N ASP A 173 6.38 6.86 -11.36
CA ASP A 173 6.84 8.12 -11.96
C ASP A 173 6.17 9.31 -11.27
N ILE A 174 4.92 9.14 -10.90
CA ILE A 174 4.08 10.14 -10.22
C ILE A 174 3.47 9.48 -8.98
N PHE A 175 3.31 10.24 -7.90
CA PHE A 175 2.52 9.82 -6.75
C PHE A 175 1.09 10.32 -6.90
N SER A 176 0.09 9.47 -6.75
CA SER A 176 -1.31 9.84 -6.89
C SER A 176 -2.09 9.68 -5.59
N PHE A 177 -3.07 10.55 -5.40
CA PHE A 177 -4.02 10.49 -4.30
C PHE A 177 -5.37 11.04 -4.75
N ASN A 178 -6.44 10.67 -4.05
CA ASN A 178 -7.77 11.22 -4.28
C ASN A 178 -7.99 12.39 -3.32
N CYS A 179 -8.59 13.46 -3.80
CA CYS A 179 -8.80 14.66 -2.98
C CYS A 179 -10.12 15.32 -3.34
N TYR A 180 -10.99 15.45 -2.34
CA TYR A 180 -12.29 16.11 -2.46
C TYR A 180 -12.34 17.43 -1.69
N GLN A 181 -11.19 17.98 -1.31
CA GLN A 181 -11.08 19.30 -0.68
C GLN A 181 -11.26 20.41 -1.72
N MET A 182 -11.88 21.51 -1.33
CA MET A 182 -12.04 22.68 -2.20
C MET A 182 -10.71 23.31 -2.56
N ASP A 183 -9.77 23.33 -1.62
CA ASP A 183 -8.39 23.74 -1.84
C ASP A 183 -7.44 22.58 -1.49
N PRO A 184 -6.83 21.94 -2.49
CA PRO A 184 -5.92 20.81 -2.27
C PRO A 184 -4.46 21.26 -2.05
N THR A 185 -4.16 22.55 -1.99
CA THR A 185 -2.79 23.11 -2.02
C THR A 185 -1.89 22.49 -0.94
N ASP A 186 -2.39 22.39 0.32
CA ASP A 186 -1.60 21.84 1.42
C ASP A 186 -1.37 20.34 1.26
N SER A 187 -2.35 19.61 0.75
CA SER A 187 -2.21 18.17 0.45
C SER A 187 -1.18 17.93 -0.64
N ILE A 188 -1.23 18.70 -1.74
CA ILE A 188 -0.26 18.61 -2.84
C ILE A 188 1.15 18.90 -2.32
N ARG A 189 1.33 20.00 -1.55
CA ARG A 189 2.62 20.36 -0.98
C ARG A 189 3.15 19.25 -0.05
N GLY A 190 2.33 18.81 0.89
CA GLY A 190 2.72 17.78 1.86
C GLY A 190 3.11 16.46 1.20
N PHE A 191 2.38 16.01 0.18
CA PHE A 191 2.76 14.79 -0.53
C PHE A 191 3.99 14.99 -1.40
N THR A 192 4.15 16.14 -2.09
CA THR A 192 5.36 16.45 -2.87
C THR A 192 6.60 16.43 -1.98
N GLU A 193 6.53 17.04 -0.79
CA GLU A 193 7.63 17.03 0.19
C GLU A 193 7.92 15.61 0.71
N LEU A 194 6.86 14.81 0.97
CA LEU A 194 6.99 13.46 1.49
C LEU A 194 7.69 12.51 0.50
N VAL A 195 7.32 12.58 -0.78
CA VAL A 195 7.79 11.60 -1.79
C VAL A 195 8.88 12.12 -2.71
N GLY A 196 9.15 13.43 -2.71
CA GLY A 196 10.20 14.07 -3.51
C GLY A 196 9.98 13.98 -5.04
N LYS A 197 8.72 13.86 -5.50
CA LYS A 197 8.36 13.73 -6.92
C LYS A 197 7.05 14.43 -7.25
N PRO A 198 6.70 14.58 -8.54
CA PRO A 198 5.39 15.12 -8.93
C PRO A 198 4.23 14.32 -8.32
N VAL A 199 3.18 15.02 -7.96
CA VAL A 199 1.94 14.42 -7.45
C VAL A 199 0.77 14.75 -8.37
N ILE A 200 -0.23 13.88 -8.40
CA ILE A 200 -1.46 14.09 -9.15
C ILE A 200 -2.67 13.75 -8.29
N ILE A 201 -3.72 14.55 -8.39
CA ILE A 201 -5.03 14.20 -7.86
C ILE A 201 -5.69 13.29 -8.89
N GLY A 202 -5.79 11.99 -8.54
CA GLY A 202 -6.33 10.96 -9.42
C GLY A 202 -7.86 10.91 -9.45
N GLU A 203 -8.51 11.49 -8.42
CA GLU A 203 -9.96 11.53 -8.30
C GLU A 203 -10.39 12.75 -7.50
N PHE A 204 -11.34 13.49 -8.03
CA PHE A 204 -11.96 14.65 -7.38
C PHE A 204 -13.39 14.83 -7.88
N HIS A 205 -14.20 15.57 -7.12
CA HIS A 205 -15.56 15.92 -7.53
C HIS A 205 -16.05 17.18 -6.84
N PHE A 206 -16.63 18.09 -7.63
CA PHE A 206 -17.31 19.29 -7.17
C PHE A 206 -18.66 19.37 -7.88
N GLY A 207 -19.74 18.94 -7.19
CA GLY A 207 -21.08 18.96 -7.75
C GLY A 207 -21.82 20.25 -7.35
N ALA A 208 -22.38 20.96 -8.35
CA ALA A 208 -23.22 22.14 -8.14
C ALA A 208 -24.65 21.87 -8.64
N LEU A 209 -25.64 22.04 -7.77
CA LEU A 209 -27.04 21.77 -8.08
C LEU A 209 -27.63 22.79 -9.07
N ASP A 210 -27.08 24.00 -9.15
CA ASP A 210 -27.48 25.05 -10.09
C ASP A 210 -27.24 24.69 -11.57
N ARG A 211 -26.51 23.61 -11.83
CA ARG A 211 -26.24 23.09 -13.18
C ARG A 211 -27.02 21.84 -13.54
N GLY A 212 -28.10 21.57 -12.82
CA GLY A 212 -29.02 20.47 -13.13
C GLY A 212 -28.55 19.09 -12.70
N LEU A 213 -27.62 19.01 -11.73
CA LEU A 213 -27.26 17.74 -11.11
C LEU A 213 -28.32 17.33 -10.08
N ASP A 214 -28.69 16.06 -10.06
CA ASP A 214 -29.62 15.49 -9.07
C ASP A 214 -29.03 15.40 -7.68
N ALA A 215 -27.69 15.32 -7.58
CA ALA A 215 -26.94 15.24 -6.33
C ALA A 215 -25.56 15.88 -6.45
N THR A 216 -25.04 16.36 -5.32
CA THR A 216 -23.72 17.02 -5.27
C THR A 216 -22.53 16.06 -5.26
N GLY A 217 -22.75 14.76 -5.09
CA GLY A 217 -21.68 13.79 -4.88
C GLY A 217 -20.99 13.97 -3.52
N ILE A 218 -19.72 13.56 -3.41
CA ILE A 218 -18.95 13.59 -2.14
C ILE A 218 -18.72 15.03 -1.65
N ARG A 219 -18.43 15.96 -2.56
CA ARG A 219 -18.26 17.38 -2.24
C ARG A 219 -19.27 18.21 -3.02
N GLY A 220 -20.16 18.86 -2.31
CA GLY A 220 -21.14 19.76 -2.88
C GLY A 220 -20.76 21.22 -2.74
N VAL A 221 -21.14 22.00 -3.74
CA VAL A 221 -21.13 23.47 -3.74
C VAL A 221 -22.50 23.98 -4.13
N THR A 222 -22.83 25.22 -3.73
CA THR A 222 -24.15 25.79 -4.03
C THR A 222 -24.21 26.24 -5.49
N THR A 223 -23.14 26.83 -6.00
CA THR A 223 -23.00 27.33 -7.37
C THR A 223 -21.63 26.95 -7.93
N GLN A 224 -21.47 27.05 -9.24
CA GLN A 224 -20.17 26.89 -9.91
C GLN A 224 -19.37 28.21 -10.03
N GLU A 225 -19.88 29.30 -9.49
CA GLU A 225 -19.21 30.59 -9.43
C GLU A 225 -18.38 30.77 -8.15
#